data_60dfa7845f3c63736afa4666fbcddfe0
#
_entry.id   60dfa7845f3c63736afa4666fbcddfe0
#
_cell.length_a   1.000
_cell.length_b   1.000
_cell.length_c   1.000
_cell.angle_alpha   90.00
_cell.angle_beta   90.00
_cell.angle_gamma   90.00
#
_symmetry.space_group_name_H-M   'P 1'
#
loop_
_entity.id
_entity.type
_entity.pdbx_description
1 polymer ?
#
loop_
_entity_poly.entity_id
_entity_poly.type
_entity_poly.pdbx_seq_one_letter_code
_entity_poly.pdbx_strand_id
1 'polypeptide(L)'
;VDYDEDLAVVVVRTKRKTNYEKKLKKKVQTSGCAQGTVFGDLMEALEDVKLPPAKLRTSWLYTLTHKINTTPSLYLEAGAIHGCVLAVKDRPLVYMEDVGRHNAVDKIAGWMFKHRVPAADKIFYTTGRLTSEMVIKTVRMGIPILISRSGFTAWGVELARKANLTLIGRARGKRFIALAGEDRIVFDQDLAYIAEESAKHQRKAAVHDD
;
A
#
# COMPACT_ATOMS: atom_id res chain seq x y z
N VAL A 1 -6.68 -18.59 -15.83
CA VAL A 1 -7.67 -17.61 -15.39
C VAL A 1 -8.36 -17.06 -16.61
N ASP A 2 -9.67 -17.21 -16.66
CA ASP A 2 -10.53 -16.67 -17.71
C ASP A 2 -11.36 -15.53 -17.11
N TYR A 3 -11.57 -14.47 -17.84
CA TYR A 3 -12.45 -13.38 -17.42
C TYR A 3 -13.35 -12.94 -18.55
N ASP A 4 -14.59 -12.67 -18.19
CA ASP A 4 -15.62 -12.13 -19.06
C ASP A 4 -15.96 -10.72 -18.55
N GLU A 5 -15.65 -9.71 -19.36
CA GLU A 5 -15.84 -8.31 -18.96
C GLU A 5 -17.32 -7.91 -18.99
N ASP A 6 -18.10 -8.47 -19.92
CA ASP A 6 -19.53 -8.15 -20.09
C ASP A 6 -20.35 -8.70 -18.93
N LEU A 7 -20.01 -9.89 -18.47
CA LEU A 7 -20.66 -10.54 -17.32
C LEU A 7 -20.03 -10.20 -15.98
N ALA A 8 -18.92 -9.46 -15.96
CA ALA A 8 -18.12 -9.18 -14.76
C ALA A 8 -17.74 -10.46 -13.98
N VAL A 9 -17.40 -11.54 -14.68
CA VAL A 9 -17.08 -12.85 -14.11
C VAL A 9 -15.62 -13.18 -14.31
N VAL A 10 -14.99 -13.71 -13.26
CA VAL A 10 -13.63 -14.27 -13.28
C VAL A 10 -13.70 -15.74 -12.90
N VAL A 11 -13.18 -16.62 -13.76
CA VAL A 11 -13.08 -18.07 -13.50
C VAL A 11 -11.64 -18.46 -13.32
N VAL A 12 -11.31 -18.96 -12.12
CA VAL A 12 -9.99 -19.49 -11.79
C VAL A 12 -10.05 -21.01 -11.80
N ARG A 13 -9.31 -21.65 -12.71
CA ARG A 13 -9.17 -23.10 -12.77
C ARG A 13 -7.76 -23.50 -12.35
N THR A 14 -7.64 -24.47 -11.45
CA THR A 14 -6.37 -25.04 -11.04
C THR A 14 -6.18 -26.41 -11.65
N LYS A 15 -4.95 -26.74 -12.07
CA LYS A 15 -4.60 -28.07 -12.57
C LYS A 15 -4.41 -29.10 -11.44
N ARG A 16 -4.32 -28.65 -10.19
CA ARG A 16 -4.12 -29.48 -9.01
C ARG A 16 -5.39 -29.52 -8.17
N LYS A 17 -5.74 -30.71 -7.64
CA LYS A 17 -6.75 -30.81 -6.60
C LYS A 17 -6.25 -30.03 -5.37
N THR A 18 -6.97 -28.98 -5.01
CA THR A 18 -6.64 -28.16 -3.84
C THR A 18 -7.50 -28.61 -2.65
N ASN A 19 -6.86 -28.83 -1.50
CA ASN A 19 -7.58 -29.17 -0.28
C ASN A 19 -7.96 -27.87 0.48
N TYR A 20 -8.63 -26.96 -0.22
CA TYR A 20 -8.97 -25.61 0.28
C TYR A 20 -9.89 -25.66 1.51
N GLU A 21 -10.73 -26.69 1.63
CA GLU A 21 -11.64 -26.85 2.78
C GLU A 21 -10.90 -27.01 4.11
N LYS A 22 -9.77 -27.74 4.13
CA LYS A 22 -8.91 -27.84 5.31
C LYS A 22 -8.22 -26.53 5.62
N LYS A 23 -7.82 -25.78 4.59
CA LYS A 23 -7.17 -24.47 4.74
C LYS A 23 -8.13 -23.39 5.22
N LEU A 24 -9.40 -23.47 4.83
CA LEU A 24 -10.46 -22.56 5.30
C LEU A 24 -10.77 -22.73 6.81
N LYS A 25 -10.39 -23.84 7.44
CA LYS A 25 -10.60 -24.08 8.88
C LYS A 25 -9.58 -23.33 9.76
N LYS A 26 -8.41 -23.00 9.26
CA LYS A 26 -7.39 -22.21 9.99
C LYS A 26 -7.65 -20.71 9.84
N LYS A 27 -8.70 -20.22 10.49
CA LYS A 27 -9.02 -18.79 10.50
C LYS A 27 -8.19 -18.08 11.56
N VAL A 28 -7.41 -17.09 11.18
CA VAL A 28 -6.77 -16.12 12.08
C VAL A 28 -7.63 -14.87 12.07
N GLN A 29 -8.10 -14.46 13.24
CA GLN A 29 -8.88 -13.24 13.39
C GLN A 29 -7.92 -12.06 13.40
N THR A 30 -7.99 -11.20 12.38
CA THR A 30 -7.16 -10.01 12.28
C THR A 30 -7.92 -8.77 12.74
N SER A 31 -7.22 -7.84 13.40
CA SER A 31 -7.82 -6.60 13.90
C SER A 31 -8.31 -5.71 12.74
N GLY A 32 -9.61 -5.64 12.51
CA GLY A 32 -10.17 -4.61 11.63
C GLY A 32 -11.29 -5.02 10.69
N CYS A 33 -11.62 -6.30 10.55
CA CYS A 33 -12.84 -6.78 9.91
C CYS A 33 -13.44 -7.92 10.71
N ALA A 34 -14.76 -7.88 10.91
CA ALA A 34 -15.51 -8.89 11.66
C ALA A 34 -15.55 -10.28 10.97
N GLN A 35 -15.06 -10.39 9.74
CA GLN A 35 -14.94 -11.65 9.01
C GLN A 35 -13.50 -12.15 9.12
N GLY A 36 -13.31 -13.28 9.78
CA GLY A 36 -12.02 -13.96 9.90
C GLY A 36 -11.43 -14.24 8.51
N THR A 37 -10.24 -13.72 8.27
CA THR A 37 -9.51 -13.96 7.02
C THR A 37 -8.60 -15.16 7.19
N VAL A 38 -8.56 -16.04 6.19
CA VAL A 38 -7.73 -17.25 6.20
C VAL A 38 -6.28 -16.85 5.88
N PHE A 39 -5.51 -16.49 6.92
CA PHE A 39 -4.13 -16.06 6.73
C PHE A 39 -3.07 -16.97 7.36
N GLY A 40 -3.46 -18.03 8.08
CA GLY A 40 -2.49 -18.93 8.70
C GLY A 40 -1.46 -19.47 7.72
N ASP A 41 -1.90 -20.09 6.64
CA ASP A 41 -1.01 -20.61 5.57
C ASP A 41 -0.30 -19.50 4.79
N LEU A 42 -0.90 -18.31 4.72
CA LEU A 42 -0.30 -17.15 4.06
C LEU A 42 0.83 -16.55 4.90
N MET A 43 0.74 -16.64 6.21
CA MET A 43 1.79 -16.20 7.13
C MET A 43 3.01 -17.12 7.07
N GLU A 44 2.81 -18.45 7.12
CA GLU A 44 3.87 -19.42 6.94
C GLU A 44 4.60 -19.22 5.58
N ALA A 45 3.85 -18.93 4.52
CA ALA A 45 4.42 -18.68 3.19
C ALA A 45 5.14 -17.32 3.06
N LEU A 46 5.02 -16.41 4.05
CA LEU A 46 5.74 -15.12 4.06
C LEU A 46 7.06 -15.19 4.80
N GLU A 47 7.27 -16.17 5.68
CA GLU A 47 8.51 -16.29 6.46
C GLU A 47 9.75 -16.42 5.56
N ASP A 48 9.59 -17.04 4.39
CA ASP A 48 10.64 -17.24 3.41
C ASP A 48 10.73 -16.16 2.33
N VAL A 49 9.74 -15.24 2.27
CA VAL A 49 9.72 -14.19 1.23
C VAL A 49 10.59 -13.02 1.66
N LYS A 50 11.64 -12.75 0.90
CA LYS A 50 12.46 -11.54 1.01
C LYS A 50 12.32 -10.74 -0.27
N LEU A 51 11.78 -9.54 -0.15
CA LEU A 51 11.70 -8.61 -1.27
C LEU A 51 13.08 -8.08 -1.64
N PRO A 52 13.36 -7.85 -2.93
CA PRO A 52 14.59 -7.20 -3.35
C PRO A 52 14.68 -5.79 -2.77
N PRO A 53 15.88 -5.31 -2.40
CA PRO A 53 16.06 -3.96 -1.92
C PRO A 53 15.72 -2.95 -3.04
N ALA A 54 14.87 -1.99 -2.74
CA ALA A 54 14.52 -0.91 -3.64
C ALA A 54 14.71 0.43 -2.93
N LYS A 55 15.41 1.36 -3.59
CA LYS A 55 15.62 2.71 -3.06
C LYS A 55 14.38 3.57 -3.27
N LEU A 56 14.00 4.31 -2.22
CA LEU A 56 12.95 5.33 -2.26
C LEU A 56 13.61 6.71 -2.09
N ARG A 57 13.48 7.58 -3.09
CA ARG A 57 13.92 8.98 -2.97
C ARG A 57 12.81 9.82 -2.33
N THR A 58 13.17 10.74 -1.44
CA THR A 58 12.21 11.66 -0.83
C THR A 58 11.56 12.57 -1.85
N SER A 59 12.27 12.96 -2.91
CA SER A 59 11.70 13.71 -4.05
C SER A 59 10.55 12.95 -4.72
N TRP A 60 10.70 11.63 -4.93
CA TRP A 60 9.62 10.81 -5.50
C TRP A 60 8.43 10.70 -4.56
N LEU A 61 8.69 10.46 -3.28
CA LEU A 61 7.65 10.36 -2.26
C LEU A 61 6.79 11.63 -2.20
N TYR A 62 7.43 12.80 -2.14
CA TYR A 62 6.73 14.08 -2.04
C TYR A 62 5.94 14.40 -3.31
N THR A 63 6.57 14.23 -4.48
CA THR A 63 5.90 14.47 -5.77
C THR A 63 4.73 13.51 -5.98
N LEU A 64 4.90 12.22 -5.67
CA LEU A 64 3.84 11.21 -5.79
C LEU A 64 2.67 11.55 -4.85
N THR A 65 2.96 11.86 -3.59
CA THR A 65 1.94 12.21 -2.60
C THR A 65 1.17 13.46 -3.00
N HIS A 66 1.87 14.46 -3.54
CA HIS A 66 1.24 15.67 -4.06
C HIS A 66 0.31 15.36 -5.22
N LYS A 67 0.79 14.64 -6.24
CA LYS A 67 -0.03 14.23 -7.40
C LYS A 67 -1.30 13.50 -6.98
N ILE A 68 -1.19 12.51 -6.06
CA ILE A 68 -2.34 11.75 -5.58
C ILE A 68 -3.34 12.64 -4.84
N ASN A 69 -2.86 13.57 -4.01
CA ASN A 69 -3.73 14.47 -3.23
C ASN A 69 -4.37 15.58 -4.06
N THR A 70 -3.90 15.86 -5.26
CA THR A 70 -4.44 16.90 -6.16
C THR A 70 -5.22 16.31 -7.34
N THR A 71 -5.15 15.01 -7.59
CA THR A 71 -5.94 14.35 -8.64
C THR A 71 -7.37 14.16 -8.14
N PRO A 72 -8.39 14.64 -8.86
CA PRO A 72 -9.79 14.43 -8.51
C PRO A 72 -10.08 12.93 -8.31
N SER A 73 -10.77 12.60 -7.23
CA SER A 73 -11.06 11.20 -6.88
C SER A 73 -12.27 11.13 -5.95
N LEU A 74 -12.98 10.01 -5.95
CA LEU A 74 -14.09 9.76 -5.03
C LEU A 74 -13.63 9.79 -3.57
N TYR A 75 -12.36 9.41 -3.31
CA TYR A 75 -11.77 9.53 -1.98
C TYR A 75 -11.72 10.99 -1.50
N LEU A 76 -11.36 11.93 -2.37
CA LEU A 76 -11.30 13.35 -2.01
C LEU A 76 -12.69 13.95 -1.88
N GLU A 77 -13.65 13.52 -2.67
CA GLU A 77 -15.02 14.02 -2.66
C GLU A 77 -15.84 13.49 -1.48
N ALA A 78 -15.82 12.17 -1.27
CA ALA A 78 -16.70 11.52 -0.31
C ALA A 78 -16.04 11.23 1.05
N GLY A 79 -14.71 11.15 1.11
CA GLY A 79 -13.96 10.84 2.34
C GLY A 79 -14.13 9.42 2.90
N ALA A 80 -15.11 8.67 2.41
CA ALA A 80 -15.51 7.34 2.91
C ALA A 80 -15.00 6.17 2.06
N ILE A 81 -14.15 6.45 1.08
CA ILE A 81 -13.62 5.48 0.11
C ILE A 81 -12.10 5.35 0.29
N HIS A 82 -11.55 4.20 -0.02
CA HIS A 82 -10.11 3.98 -0.02
C HIS A 82 -9.54 4.02 -1.43
N GLY A 83 -8.46 4.79 -1.60
CA GLY A 83 -7.69 4.85 -2.84
C GLY A 83 -6.39 4.06 -2.73
N CYS A 84 -6.04 3.35 -3.79
CA CYS A 84 -4.77 2.66 -3.97
C CYS A 84 -4.14 3.07 -5.30
N VAL A 85 -2.83 3.31 -5.30
CA VAL A 85 -2.07 3.72 -6.47
C VAL A 85 -0.87 2.81 -6.65
N LEU A 86 -0.68 2.30 -7.86
CA LEU A 86 0.59 1.71 -8.28
C LEU A 86 1.39 2.78 -9.01
N ALA A 87 2.66 2.92 -8.68
CA ALA A 87 3.53 3.93 -9.29
C ALA A 87 4.93 3.37 -9.60
N VAL A 88 5.62 4.06 -10.50
CA VAL A 88 7.06 3.91 -10.74
C VAL A 88 7.71 5.25 -10.43
N LYS A 89 8.61 5.27 -9.44
CA LYS A 89 9.21 6.52 -8.93
C LYS A 89 8.11 7.48 -8.47
N ASP A 90 8.01 8.65 -9.08
CA ASP A 90 7.00 9.68 -8.80
C ASP A 90 5.80 9.69 -9.78
N ARG A 91 5.73 8.69 -10.70
CA ARG A 91 4.70 8.60 -11.74
C ARG A 91 3.65 7.55 -11.39
N PRO A 92 2.41 7.95 -11.10
CA PRO A 92 1.28 7.03 -11.01
C PRO A 92 1.06 6.28 -12.33
N LEU A 93 0.82 4.98 -12.25
CA LEU A 93 0.47 4.11 -13.39
C LEU A 93 -1.02 3.82 -13.42
N VAL A 94 -1.60 3.52 -12.27
CA VAL A 94 -3.02 3.21 -12.11
C VAL A 94 -3.48 3.61 -10.73
N TYR A 95 -4.71 4.11 -10.65
CA TYR A 95 -5.43 4.47 -9.44
C TYR A 95 -6.73 3.65 -9.37
N MET A 96 -6.96 3.00 -8.25
CA MET A 96 -8.14 2.19 -8.00
C MET A 96 -8.77 2.57 -6.67
N GLU A 97 -10.08 2.70 -6.64
CA GLU A 97 -10.86 3.05 -5.45
C GLU A 97 -11.86 1.95 -5.09
N ASP A 98 -12.13 1.83 -3.80
CA ASP A 98 -13.16 0.96 -3.26
C ASP A 98 -13.55 1.40 -1.85
N VAL A 99 -14.76 1.10 -1.41
CA VAL A 99 -15.21 1.29 -0.02
C VAL A 99 -14.35 0.46 0.94
N GLY A 100 -13.95 -0.75 0.53
CA GLY A 100 -13.07 -1.63 1.29
C GLY A 100 -11.60 -1.47 0.87
N ARG A 101 -10.71 -1.09 1.80
CA ARG A 101 -9.27 -0.98 1.50
C ARG A 101 -8.66 -2.26 0.91
N HIS A 102 -9.16 -3.42 1.30
CA HIS A 102 -8.68 -4.71 0.79
C HIS A 102 -9.09 -4.94 -0.66
N ASN A 103 -10.30 -4.53 -1.03
CA ASN A 103 -10.77 -4.61 -2.41
C ASN A 103 -9.98 -3.65 -3.31
N ALA A 104 -9.68 -2.43 -2.84
CA ALA A 104 -8.86 -1.48 -3.60
C ALA A 104 -7.46 -2.05 -3.90
N VAL A 105 -6.84 -2.76 -2.95
CA VAL A 105 -5.56 -3.49 -3.17
C VAL A 105 -5.74 -4.60 -4.20
N ASP A 106 -6.80 -5.40 -4.07
CA ASP A 106 -7.04 -6.54 -4.96
C ASP A 106 -7.31 -6.09 -6.40
N LYS A 107 -7.94 -4.93 -6.59
CA LYS A 107 -8.08 -4.30 -7.91
C LYS A 107 -6.70 -3.97 -8.53
N ILE A 108 -5.76 -3.43 -7.74
CA ILE A 108 -4.38 -3.19 -8.22
C ILE A 108 -3.69 -4.51 -8.57
N ALA A 109 -3.81 -5.54 -7.71
CA ALA A 109 -3.23 -6.86 -7.97
C ALA A 109 -3.79 -7.49 -9.25
N GLY A 110 -5.11 -7.41 -9.44
CA GLY A 110 -5.80 -7.88 -10.64
C GLY A 110 -5.34 -7.13 -11.90
N TRP A 111 -5.20 -5.80 -11.81
CA TRP A 111 -4.71 -4.99 -12.92
C TRP A 111 -3.25 -5.37 -13.28
N MET A 112 -2.38 -5.53 -12.29
CA MET A 112 -1.00 -5.98 -12.52
C MET A 112 -0.96 -7.35 -13.20
N PHE A 113 -1.78 -8.29 -12.73
CA PHE A 113 -1.89 -9.63 -13.33
C PHE A 113 -2.36 -9.57 -14.79
N LYS A 114 -3.46 -8.84 -15.06
CA LYS A 114 -4.04 -8.70 -16.40
C LYS A 114 -3.05 -8.09 -17.40
N HIS A 115 -2.31 -7.07 -16.97
CA HIS A 115 -1.37 -6.32 -17.81
C HIS A 115 0.08 -6.83 -17.73
N ARG A 116 0.34 -7.93 -16.98
CA ARG A 116 1.66 -8.53 -16.79
C ARG A 116 2.71 -7.52 -16.32
N VAL A 117 2.32 -6.65 -15.39
CA VAL A 117 3.18 -5.57 -14.88
C VAL A 117 4.19 -6.14 -13.89
N PRO A 118 5.51 -5.94 -14.10
CA PRO A 118 6.53 -6.36 -13.14
C PRO A 118 6.44 -5.55 -11.85
N ALA A 119 6.73 -6.17 -10.71
CA ALA A 119 6.52 -5.58 -9.39
C ALA A 119 7.78 -4.94 -8.77
N ALA A 120 8.99 -5.41 -9.15
CA ALA A 120 10.24 -5.15 -8.43
C ALA A 120 10.66 -3.66 -8.35
N ASP A 121 10.20 -2.82 -9.27
CA ASP A 121 10.48 -1.38 -9.33
C ASP A 121 9.27 -0.51 -8.93
N LYS A 122 8.22 -1.13 -8.39
CA LYS A 122 6.97 -0.43 -8.10
C LYS A 122 6.93 0.13 -6.67
N ILE A 123 6.17 1.20 -6.55
CA ILE A 123 5.73 1.79 -5.30
C ILE A 123 4.22 1.58 -5.21
N PHE A 124 3.76 1.05 -4.09
CA PHE A 124 2.35 0.93 -3.78
C PHE A 124 1.96 1.96 -2.73
N TYR A 125 1.02 2.83 -3.08
CA TYR A 125 0.46 3.83 -2.17
C TYR A 125 -0.98 3.47 -1.82
N THR A 126 -1.37 3.70 -0.56
CA THR A 126 -2.76 3.51 -0.11
C THR A 126 -3.21 4.62 0.84
N THR A 127 -4.51 4.94 0.84
CA THR A 127 -5.12 5.79 1.88
C THR A 127 -5.51 4.98 3.12
N GLY A 128 -5.51 3.64 3.03
CA GLY A 128 -5.87 2.74 4.11
C GLY A 128 -4.77 2.59 5.17
N ARG A 129 -5.14 2.11 6.35
CA ARG A 129 -4.18 1.77 7.41
C ARG A 129 -3.27 0.63 6.98
N LEU A 130 -2.01 0.68 7.43
CA LEU A 130 -1.00 -0.36 7.22
C LEU A 130 -1.17 -1.47 8.27
N THR A 131 -2.13 -2.35 8.03
CA THR A 131 -2.34 -3.55 8.84
C THR A 131 -1.48 -4.71 8.32
N SER A 132 -1.35 -5.79 9.09
CA SER A 132 -0.69 -7.02 8.66
C SER A 132 -1.15 -7.49 7.28
N GLU A 133 -2.47 -7.46 7.03
CA GLU A 133 -3.06 -7.90 5.76
C GLU A 133 -2.61 -7.05 4.58
N MET A 134 -2.53 -5.72 4.76
CA MET A 134 -2.05 -4.81 3.71
C MET A 134 -0.58 -5.10 3.37
N VAL A 135 0.23 -5.36 4.39
CA VAL A 135 1.63 -5.76 4.21
C VAL A 135 1.72 -7.11 3.50
N ILE A 136 0.98 -8.12 3.97
CA ILE A 136 0.94 -9.45 3.35
C ILE A 136 0.59 -9.37 1.87
N LYS A 137 -0.48 -8.65 1.52
CA LYS A 137 -0.91 -8.49 0.13
C LYS A 137 0.18 -7.80 -0.71
N THR A 138 0.80 -6.74 -0.21
CA THR A 138 1.87 -6.02 -0.92
C THR A 138 3.08 -6.91 -1.16
N VAL A 139 3.51 -7.67 -0.15
CA VAL A 139 4.62 -8.63 -0.25
C VAL A 139 4.31 -9.73 -1.28
N ARG A 140 3.08 -10.25 -1.27
CA ARG A 140 2.62 -11.26 -2.26
C ARG A 140 2.56 -10.71 -3.68
N MET A 141 2.29 -9.43 -3.84
CA MET A 141 2.39 -8.76 -5.14
C MET A 141 3.85 -8.59 -5.60
N GLY A 142 4.83 -8.81 -4.73
CA GLY A 142 6.26 -8.62 -5.02
C GLY A 142 6.71 -7.16 -5.03
N ILE A 143 5.91 -6.24 -4.47
CA ILE A 143 6.20 -4.81 -4.48
C ILE A 143 7.07 -4.45 -3.27
N PRO A 144 8.25 -3.84 -3.47
CA PRO A 144 9.22 -3.61 -2.40
C PRO A 144 8.96 -2.35 -1.55
N ILE A 145 8.05 -1.48 -1.94
CA ILE A 145 7.79 -0.21 -1.26
C ILE A 145 6.28 -0.02 -1.06
N LEU A 146 5.86 0.14 0.19
CA LEU A 146 4.47 0.43 0.58
C LEU A 146 4.40 1.75 1.35
N ILE A 147 3.57 2.66 0.86
CA ILE A 147 3.36 3.99 1.43
C ILE A 147 1.90 4.15 1.83
N SER A 148 1.64 4.73 3.00
CA SER A 148 0.29 5.14 3.41
C SER A 148 0.27 6.53 4.04
N ARG A 149 -0.79 7.29 3.77
CA ARG A 149 -1.09 8.52 4.51
C ARG A 149 -1.71 8.27 5.89
N SER A 150 -2.11 7.04 6.16
CA SER A 150 -2.81 6.63 7.37
C SER A 150 -1.87 6.03 8.42
N GLY A 151 -2.45 5.56 9.53
CA GLY A 151 -1.73 4.89 10.60
C GLY A 151 -1.36 3.43 10.26
N PHE A 152 -0.76 2.77 11.23
CA PHE A 152 -0.21 1.42 11.10
C PHE A 152 -0.44 0.60 12.38
N THR A 153 -0.28 -0.72 12.27
CA THR A 153 -0.28 -1.64 13.42
C THR A 153 1.12 -2.15 13.69
N ALA A 154 1.43 -2.45 14.95
CA ALA A 154 2.73 -3.02 15.34
C ALA A 154 3.06 -4.29 14.54
N TRP A 155 2.07 -5.18 14.39
CA TRP A 155 2.25 -6.42 13.63
C TRP A 155 2.49 -6.18 12.13
N GLY A 156 1.86 -5.17 11.52
CA GLY A 156 2.16 -4.79 10.15
C GLY A 156 3.61 -4.34 9.98
N VAL A 157 4.15 -3.57 10.94
CA VAL A 157 5.54 -3.14 10.94
C VAL A 157 6.51 -4.32 11.08
N GLU A 158 6.22 -5.24 12.00
CA GLU A 158 7.03 -6.45 12.21
C GLU A 158 7.13 -7.29 10.94
N LEU A 159 6.00 -7.56 10.28
CA LEU A 159 5.97 -8.32 9.02
C LEU A 159 6.74 -7.61 7.89
N ALA A 160 6.61 -6.29 7.80
CA ALA A 160 7.34 -5.51 6.81
C ALA A 160 8.86 -5.64 6.98
N ARG A 161 9.35 -5.59 8.22
CA ARG A 161 10.77 -5.80 8.54
C ARG A 161 11.24 -7.20 8.19
N LYS A 162 10.45 -8.23 8.53
CA LYS A 162 10.75 -9.63 8.19
C LYS A 162 10.83 -9.85 6.67
N ALA A 163 9.91 -9.26 5.90
CA ALA A 163 9.84 -9.41 4.45
C ALA A 163 10.78 -8.49 3.66
N ASN A 164 11.60 -7.66 4.31
CA ASN A 164 12.43 -6.64 3.67
C ASN A 164 11.61 -5.60 2.86
N LEU A 165 10.39 -5.28 3.30
CA LEU A 165 9.53 -4.27 2.70
C LEU A 165 9.92 -2.88 3.23
N THR A 166 10.08 -1.88 2.36
CA THR A 166 10.17 -0.48 2.77
C THR A 166 8.76 0.01 3.11
N LEU A 167 8.53 0.36 4.37
CA LEU A 167 7.21 0.74 4.89
C LEU A 167 7.19 2.18 5.38
N ILE A 168 6.35 3.01 4.75
CA ILE A 168 6.19 4.42 5.08
C ILE A 168 4.75 4.67 5.55
N GLY A 169 4.62 5.17 6.77
CA GLY A 169 3.33 5.54 7.34
C GLY A 169 3.17 7.06 7.46
N ARG A 170 1.91 7.51 7.62
CA ARG A 170 1.54 8.92 7.84
C ARG A 170 2.14 9.89 6.82
N ALA A 171 2.28 9.45 5.56
CA ALA A 171 2.81 10.28 4.48
C ALA A 171 1.83 11.39 4.12
N ARG A 172 2.11 12.62 4.54
CA ARG A 172 1.31 13.83 4.28
C ARG A 172 2.21 15.00 3.97
N GLY A 173 2.09 15.54 2.76
CA GLY A 173 2.99 16.61 2.28
C GLY A 173 4.44 16.11 2.31
N LYS A 174 5.30 16.82 3.02
CA LYS A 174 6.72 16.47 3.18
C LYS A 174 7.02 15.73 4.50
N ARG A 175 6.01 15.32 5.27
CA ARG A 175 6.18 14.56 6.51
C ARG A 175 5.78 13.12 6.34
N PHE A 176 6.55 12.21 6.90
CA PHE A 176 6.29 10.77 6.91
C PHE A 176 7.01 10.10 8.08
N ILE A 177 6.66 8.86 8.35
CA ILE A 177 7.35 8.01 9.32
C ILE A 177 7.89 6.80 8.55
N ALA A 178 9.22 6.60 8.57
CA ALA A 178 9.85 5.37 8.13
C ALA A 178 9.64 4.30 9.21
N LEU A 179 8.98 3.20 8.87
CA LEU A 179 8.62 2.13 9.80
C LEU A 179 9.47 0.88 9.59
N ALA A 180 9.95 0.69 8.37
CA ALA A 180 10.87 -0.36 7.96
C ALA A 180 11.63 0.09 6.72
N GLY A 181 12.89 -0.33 6.58
CA GLY A 181 13.72 -0.04 5.42
C GLY A 181 14.24 1.40 5.35
N GLU A 182 14.55 1.99 6.49
CA GLU A 182 15.09 3.36 6.62
C GLU A 182 16.40 3.53 5.83
N ASP A 183 17.21 2.51 5.79
CA ASP A 183 18.48 2.41 5.06
C ASP A 183 18.34 2.51 3.54
N ARG A 184 17.13 2.30 3.03
CA ARG A 184 16.81 2.38 1.61
C ARG A 184 16.19 3.72 1.18
N ILE A 185 16.01 4.64 2.14
CA ILE A 185 15.50 5.98 1.88
C ILE A 185 16.65 6.90 1.52
N VAL A 186 16.57 7.51 0.34
CA VAL A 186 17.53 8.51 -0.13
C VAL A 186 16.95 9.89 0.08
N PHE A 187 17.53 10.65 1.00
CA PHE A 187 17.17 12.04 1.27
C PHE A 187 17.86 12.94 0.24
N ASP A 188 17.15 13.25 -0.83
CA ASP A 188 17.63 14.04 -1.97
C ASP A 188 16.95 15.42 -2.07
N GLN A 189 16.27 15.84 -1.00
CA GLN A 189 15.67 17.16 -0.85
C GLN A 189 16.38 17.93 0.26
N ASP A 190 16.55 19.22 0.07
CA ASP A 190 17.15 20.08 1.08
C ASP A 190 16.27 20.18 2.34
N LEU A 191 16.81 19.78 3.48
CA LEU A 191 16.10 19.79 4.76
C LEU A 191 15.78 21.22 5.23
N ALA A 192 16.60 22.21 4.88
CA ALA A 192 16.36 23.61 5.20
C ALA A 192 15.09 24.13 4.52
N TYR A 193 14.90 23.81 3.25
CA TYR A 193 13.69 24.17 2.50
C TYR A 193 12.43 23.50 3.11
N ILE A 194 12.54 22.26 3.57
CA ILE A 194 11.45 21.52 4.22
C ILE A 194 11.04 22.18 5.53
N ALA A 195 12.00 22.63 6.33
CA ALA A 195 11.78 23.32 7.60
C ALA A 195 11.06 24.66 7.40
N GLU A 196 11.48 25.46 6.41
CA GLU A 196 10.83 26.74 6.10
C GLU A 196 9.38 26.59 5.63
N GLU A 197 9.11 25.59 4.79
CA GLU A 197 7.76 25.34 4.30
C GLU A 197 6.82 24.82 5.40
N SER A 198 7.35 24.00 6.32
CA SER A 198 6.62 23.54 7.50
C SER A 198 6.29 24.71 8.44
N ALA A 199 7.22 25.64 8.65
CA ALA A 199 6.99 26.84 9.44
C ALA A 199 5.94 27.78 8.81
N LYS A 200 5.93 27.94 7.49
CA LYS A 200 4.93 28.71 6.76
C LYS A 200 3.52 28.12 6.89
N HIS A 201 3.39 26.80 6.89
CA HIS A 201 2.10 26.13 7.06
C HIS A 201 1.56 26.24 8.48
N GLN A 202 2.42 26.17 9.49
CA GLN A 202 2.04 26.37 10.90
C GLN A 202 1.54 27.80 11.16
N ARG A 203 2.19 28.81 10.56
CA ARG A 203 1.76 30.20 10.66
C ARG A 203 0.41 30.45 9.99
N LYS A 204 0.12 29.79 8.84
CA LYS A 204 -1.19 29.90 8.18
C LYS A 204 -2.32 29.22 8.94
N ALA A 205 -2.06 28.11 9.62
CA ALA A 205 -3.04 27.43 10.46
C ALA A 205 -3.40 28.26 11.70
N ALA A 206 -2.40 28.91 12.34
CA ALA A 206 -2.62 29.77 13.51
C ALA A 206 -3.39 31.07 13.22
N VAL A 207 -3.45 31.51 11.95
CA VAL A 207 -4.21 32.72 11.55
C VAL A 207 -5.67 32.41 11.23
N HIS A 208 -6.07 31.15 11.14
CA HIS A 208 -7.46 30.73 10.88
C HIS A 208 -8.20 30.26 12.14
N ASP A 209 -7.53 30.22 13.31
CA ASP A 209 -8.12 29.87 14.61
C ASP A 209 -8.44 31.10 15.47
N ASP A 210 -8.28 32.34 14.97
CA ASP A 210 -8.76 33.61 15.52
C ASP A 210 -9.96 34.12 14.68
#